data_b9d9fc1fe8a008c051b964ee93580d2a
#
_entry.id   b9d9fc1fe8a008c051b964ee93580d2a
#
_cell.length_a   1.000
_cell.length_b   1.000
_cell.length_c   1.000
_cell.angle_alpha   90.00
_cell.angle_beta   90.00
_cell.angle_gamma   90.00
#
_symmetry.space_group_name_H-M   'P 1'
#
loop_
_entity.id
_entity.type
_entity.pdbx_description
1 polymer ?
#
loop_
_entity_poly.entity_id
_entity_poly.type
_entity_poly.pdbx_seq_one_letter_code
_entity_poly.pdbx_strand_id
1 'polypeptide(L)'
;MAPELLCSAAPARYPLHMKRVLGCLAVVLVAVAASAQFADPANDIPAYNSAAPRRALPPVLSGSQLAGPYFTHAYQARTYQMAAKIPAVLHQQPCYCHCDREMGHNSLHSCFEGTHGAACATCMKEAAYAYAQTKKGRTPAQIRAGIERGEWTSIDLEKATL
;
A
#
# COMPACT_ATOMS: atom_id res chain seq x y z
N MET A 1 -42.12 51.76 -0.34
CA MET A 1 -41.26 52.17 -1.46
C MET A 1 -39.91 52.55 -0.87
N ALA A 2 -38.93 51.66 -0.93
CA ALA A 2 -37.57 51.95 -0.51
C ALA A 2 -36.68 51.92 -1.77
N PRO A 3 -35.77 52.88 -1.98
CA PRO A 3 -34.90 52.88 -3.16
C PRO A 3 -33.73 51.92 -2.96
N GLU A 4 -33.54 51.06 -3.96
CA GLU A 4 -32.35 50.23 -4.09
C GLU A 4 -31.13 51.10 -4.37
N LEU A 5 -30.16 51.07 -3.46
CA LEU A 5 -28.81 51.62 -3.65
C LEU A 5 -27.99 50.63 -4.45
N LEU A 6 -27.99 50.74 -5.78
CA LEU A 6 -27.07 50.11 -6.68
C LEU A 6 -25.67 50.73 -6.49
N CYS A 7 -24.84 50.11 -5.66
CA CYS A 7 -23.42 50.46 -5.52
C CYS A 7 -22.67 49.97 -6.75
N SER A 8 -22.54 50.78 -7.80
CA SER A 8 -21.72 50.53 -8.97
C SER A 8 -20.25 50.68 -8.59
N ALA A 9 -19.58 49.60 -8.29
CA ALA A 9 -18.15 49.57 -8.09
C ALA A 9 -17.43 49.71 -9.44
N ALA A 10 -16.83 50.87 -9.69
CA ALA A 10 -15.98 51.08 -10.87
C ALA A 10 -14.82 50.13 -10.88
N PRO A 11 -14.42 49.50 -12.04
CA PRO A 11 -13.31 48.59 -12.11
C PRO A 11 -11.99 49.30 -11.79
N ALA A 12 -11.29 48.85 -10.80
CA ALA A 12 -9.97 49.36 -10.41
C ALA A 12 -9.00 49.26 -11.59
N ARG A 13 -8.51 50.42 -12.09
CA ARG A 13 -7.51 50.48 -13.17
C ARG A 13 -6.11 50.27 -12.59
N TYR A 14 -5.68 49.03 -12.46
CA TYR A 14 -4.30 48.70 -12.06
C TYR A 14 -3.31 49.02 -13.20
N PRO A 15 -2.13 49.61 -12.88
CA PRO A 15 -1.09 49.88 -13.86
C PRO A 15 -0.58 48.58 -14.51
N LEU A 16 -0.14 48.70 -15.76
CA LEU A 16 0.18 47.52 -16.62
C LEU A 16 1.20 46.55 -15.99
N HIS A 17 2.18 47.08 -15.24
CA HIS A 17 3.16 46.28 -14.52
C HIS A 17 2.55 45.46 -13.37
N MET A 18 1.56 46.01 -12.67
CA MET A 18 0.87 45.33 -11.58
C MET A 18 -0.03 44.20 -12.09
N LYS A 19 -0.65 44.38 -13.28
CA LYS A 19 -1.40 43.28 -13.96
C LYS A 19 -0.50 42.13 -14.37
N ARG A 20 0.73 42.41 -14.83
CA ARG A 20 1.73 41.39 -15.19
C ARG A 20 2.22 40.64 -13.97
N VAL A 21 2.51 41.32 -12.85
CA VAL A 21 2.92 40.69 -11.59
C VAL A 21 1.81 39.82 -11.02
N LEU A 22 0.56 40.29 -10.99
CA LEU A 22 -0.59 39.48 -10.55
C LEU A 22 -0.81 38.26 -11.45
N GLY A 23 -0.66 38.42 -12.78
CA GLY A 23 -0.76 37.32 -13.73
C GLY A 23 0.32 36.24 -13.50
N CYS A 24 1.56 36.65 -13.29
CA CYS A 24 2.67 35.72 -12.97
C CYS A 24 2.46 35.00 -11.63
N LEU A 25 2.00 35.74 -10.59
CA LEU A 25 1.69 35.15 -9.28
C LEU A 25 0.53 34.11 -9.37
N ALA A 26 -0.50 34.40 -10.17
CA ALA A 26 -1.60 33.48 -10.37
C ALA A 26 -1.13 32.19 -11.11
N VAL A 27 -0.27 32.31 -12.13
CA VAL A 27 0.29 31.17 -12.84
C VAL A 27 1.17 30.31 -11.93
N VAL A 28 2.01 30.93 -11.07
CA VAL A 28 2.84 30.21 -10.13
C VAL A 28 1.99 29.49 -9.07
N LEU A 29 0.94 30.11 -8.55
CA LEU A 29 0.02 29.48 -7.60
C LEU A 29 -0.72 28.28 -8.20
N VAL A 30 -1.15 28.37 -9.45
CA VAL A 30 -1.80 27.25 -10.15
C VAL A 30 -0.81 26.12 -10.40
N ALA A 31 0.43 26.42 -10.76
CA ALA A 31 1.48 25.40 -10.97
C ALA A 31 1.84 24.67 -9.68
N VAL A 32 1.92 25.38 -8.54
CA VAL A 32 2.20 24.76 -7.22
C VAL A 32 1.00 23.90 -6.76
N ALA A 33 -0.24 24.33 -6.99
CA ALA A 33 -1.42 23.53 -6.67
C ALA A 33 -1.54 22.26 -7.53
N ALA A 34 -1.12 22.32 -8.80
CA ALA A 34 -1.13 21.16 -9.69
C ALA A 34 -0.09 20.10 -9.29
N SER A 35 1.08 20.51 -8.80
CA SER A 35 2.12 19.57 -8.34
C SER A 35 1.75 18.83 -7.05
N ALA A 36 0.88 19.41 -6.20
CA ALA A 36 0.41 18.78 -4.97
C ALA A 36 -0.62 17.65 -5.20
N GLN A 37 -1.13 17.50 -6.43
CA GLN A 37 -2.14 16.48 -6.75
C GLN A 37 -1.55 15.15 -7.26
N PHE A 38 -0.26 15.12 -7.57
CA PHE A 38 0.44 13.89 -7.90
C PHE A 38 1.12 13.36 -6.63
N ALA A 39 0.39 12.55 -5.84
CA ALA A 39 1.04 11.70 -4.85
C ALA A 39 2.04 10.81 -5.60
N ASP A 40 3.32 10.87 -5.20
CA ASP A 40 4.35 10.01 -5.78
C ASP A 40 4.01 8.56 -5.40
N PRO A 41 3.68 7.68 -6.37
CA PRO A 41 3.37 6.28 -6.08
C PRO A 41 4.52 5.56 -5.35
N ALA A 42 5.76 6.04 -5.48
CA ALA A 42 6.93 5.49 -4.79
C ALA A 42 6.87 5.73 -3.27
N ASN A 43 6.10 6.71 -2.79
CA ASN A 43 5.92 7.02 -1.37
C ASN A 43 4.63 6.44 -0.78
N ASP A 44 3.85 5.70 -1.59
CA ASP A 44 2.59 5.10 -1.17
C ASP A 44 2.81 3.69 -0.58
N ILE A 45 3.53 3.63 0.53
CA ILE A 45 3.81 2.36 1.22
C ILE A 45 2.58 1.95 2.04
N PRO A 46 2.00 0.75 1.80
CA PRO A 46 0.89 0.23 2.59
C PRO A 46 1.25 0.03 4.07
N ALA A 47 0.24 -0.11 4.93
CA ALA A 47 0.42 -0.30 6.36
C ALA A 47 1.30 -1.51 6.68
N TYR A 48 2.22 -1.33 7.64
CA TYR A 48 3.05 -2.37 8.22
C TYR A 48 3.49 -1.98 9.64
N ASN A 49 4.02 -2.94 10.40
CA ASN A 49 4.56 -2.69 11.73
C ASN A 49 6.10 -2.66 11.67
N SER A 50 6.73 -1.57 12.12
CA SER A 50 8.20 -1.44 12.08
C SER A 50 8.93 -2.35 13.07
N ALA A 51 8.24 -2.82 14.13
CA ALA A 51 8.78 -3.68 15.19
C ALA A 51 8.17 -5.07 15.18
N ALA A 52 8.87 -6.02 15.76
CA ALA A 52 8.35 -7.37 16.00
C ALA A 52 7.09 -7.33 16.89
N PRO A 53 6.15 -8.29 16.75
CA PRO A 53 4.93 -8.32 17.53
C PRO A 53 5.26 -8.51 19.02
N ARG A 54 4.60 -7.71 19.88
CA ARG A 54 4.75 -7.79 21.36
C ARG A 54 3.83 -8.82 22.00
N ARG A 55 2.89 -9.36 21.25
CA ARG A 55 1.92 -10.39 21.68
C ARG A 55 1.82 -11.44 20.57
N ALA A 56 1.22 -12.60 20.91
CA ALA A 56 0.88 -13.59 19.90
C ALA A 56 -0.01 -12.95 18.82
N LEU A 57 0.33 -13.20 17.56
CA LEU A 57 -0.48 -12.79 16.42
C LEU A 57 -1.68 -13.73 16.28
N PRO A 58 -2.78 -13.28 15.65
CA PRO A 58 -3.83 -14.16 15.18
C PRO A 58 -3.23 -15.30 14.34
N PRO A 59 -3.78 -16.52 14.41
CA PRO A 59 -3.22 -17.64 13.67
C PRO A 59 -3.43 -17.46 12.15
N VAL A 60 -2.44 -17.82 11.37
CA VAL A 60 -2.56 -18.04 9.93
C VAL A 60 -3.43 -19.29 9.71
N LEU A 61 -4.35 -19.26 8.73
CA LEU A 61 -5.15 -20.44 8.37
C LEU A 61 -4.25 -21.64 8.07
N SER A 62 -4.63 -22.84 8.54
CA SER A 62 -3.81 -24.03 8.46
C SER A 62 -4.63 -25.33 8.40
N GLY A 63 -3.98 -26.45 8.11
CA GLY A 63 -4.60 -27.78 8.10
C GLY A 63 -5.81 -27.83 7.16
N SER A 64 -6.97 -28.31 7.68
CA SER A 64 -8.22 -28.47 6.92
C SER A 64 -8.82 -27.14 6.45
N GLN A 65 -8.42 -26.01 7.03
CA GLN A 65 -8.86 -24.67 6.58
C GLN A 65 -8.29 -24.30 5.20
N LEU A 66 -7.23 -24.97 4.74
CA LEU A 66 -6.59 -24.74 3.44
C LEU A 66 -7.23 -25.60 2.35
N ALA A 67 -8.55 -25.75 2.40
CA ALA A 67 -9.36 -26.49 1.44
C ALA A 67 -10.62 -25.68 1.05
N GLY A 68 -11.34 -26.14 0.04
CA GLY A 68 -12.58 -25.51 -0.41
C GLY A 68 -12.36 -24.50 -1.55
N PRO A 69 -13.36 -23.64 -1.84
CA PRO A 69 -13.41 -22.85 -3.07
C PRO A 69 -12.30 -21.82 -3.25
N TYR A 70 -11.63 -21.43 -2.16
CA TYR A 70 -10.53 -20.47 -2.21
C TYR A 70 -9.14 -21.12 -2.39
N PHE A 71 -9.06 -22.46 -2.28
CA PHE A 71 -7.80 -23.21 -2.36
C PHE A 71 -7.83 -24.22 -3.52
N THR A 72 -8.06 -23.72 -4.74
CA THR A 72 -8.18 -24.52 -5.95
C THR A 72 -6.84 -24.88 -6.59
N HIS A 73 -5.76 -24.19 -6.20
CA HIS A 73 -4.40 -24.43 -6.68
C HIS A 73 -3.46 -24.78 -5.52
N ALA A 74 -2.55 -25.70 -5.74
CA ALA A 74 -1.62 -26.17 -4.71
C ALA A 74 -0.72 -25.06 -4.13
N TYR A 75 -0.37 -24.04 -4.93
CA TYR A 75 0.43 -22.92 -4.46
C TYR A 75 -0.27 -22.05 -3.42
N GLN A 76 -1.61 -21.99 -3.44
CA GLN A 76 -2.37 -21.22 -2.46
C GLN A 76 -2.16 -21.80 -1.06
N ALA A 77 -2.43 -23.08 -0.86
CA ALA A 77 -2.21 -23.75 0.42
C ALA A 77 -0.72 -23.70 0.82
N ARG A 78 0.19 -23.92 -0.13
CA ARG A 78 1.63 -23.85 0.09
C ARG A 78 2.09 -22.49 0.58
N THR A 79 1.53 -21.41 0.04
CA THR A 79 1.87 -20.04 0.47
C THR A 79 1.39 -19.76 1.90
N TYR A 80 0.23 -20.26 2.29
CA TYR A 80 -0.24 -20.20 3.68
C TYR A 80 0.69 -20.99 4.63
N GLN A 81 1.19 -22.14 4.21
CA GLN A 81 2.18 -22.90 4.96
C GLN A 81 3.50 -22.13 5.11
N MET A 82 3.92 -21.37 4.09
CA MET A 82 5.06 -20.45 4.19
C MET A 82 4.78 -19.33 5.18
N ALA A 83 3.62 -18.69 5.07
CA ALA A 83 3.20 -17.61 5.94
C ALA A 83 3.17 -18.04 7.42
N ALA A 84 2.67 -19.24 7.70
CA ALA A 84 2.61 -19.80 9.05
C ALA A 84 4.00 -20.04 9.68
N LYS A 85 5.06 -20.17 8.86
CA LYS A 85 6.44 -20.32 9.37
C LYS A 85 7.11 -19.00 9.73
N ILE A 86 6.61 -17.88 9.22
CA ILE A 86 7.24 -16.56 9.38
C ILE A 86 6.24 -15.46 9.81
N PRO A 87 5.28 -15.71 10.73
CA PRO A 87 4.22 -14.75 11.03
C PRO A 87 4.78 -13.41 11.55
N ALA A 88 5.80 -13.43 12.39
CA ALA A 88 6.43 -12.23 12.93
C ALA A 88 7.17 -11.42 11.85
N VAL A 89 7.67 -12.06 10.78
CA VAL A 89 8.25 -11.36 9.65
C VAL A 89 7.15 -10.69 8.82
N LEU A 90 6.08 -11.41 8.48
CA LEU A 90 4.96 -10.88 7.72
C LEU A 90 4.25 -9.71 8.43
N HIS A 91 4.20 -9.74 9.75
CA HIS A 91 3.70 -8.62 10.57
C HIS A 91 4.46 -7.31 10.31
N GLN A 92 5.71 -7.41 9.89
CA GLN A 92 6.59 -6.27 9.61
C GLN A 92 6.68 -5.92 8.12
N GLN A 93 5.83 -6.50 7.26
CA GLN A 93 5.83 -6.24 5.83
C GLN A 93 4.56 -5.52 5.39
N PRO A 94 4.66 -4.55 4.46
CA PRO A 94 3.51 -4.00 3.77
C PRO A 94 2.91 -5.04 2.81
N CYS A 95 1.68 -4.82 2.37
CA CYS A 95 1.07 -5.58 1.28
C CYS A 95 0.60 -4.64 0.17
N TYR A 96 1.24 -4.70 -0.98
CA TYR A 96 0.98 -3.82 -2.12
C TYR A 96 -0.31 -4.14 -2.90
N CYS A 97 -1.18 -5.00 -2.35
CA CYS A 97 -2.59 -5.03 -2.78
C CYS A 97 -3.44 -3.93 -2.12
N HIS A 98 -2.86 -3.14 -1.20
CA HIS A 98 -3.49 -2.04 -0.48
C HIS A 98 -4.76 -2.42 0.29
N CYS A 99 -4.87 -3.66 0.77
CA CYS A 99 -5.99 -4.08 1.61
C CYS A 99 -6.03 -3.41 3.00
N ASP A 100 -5.02 -2.65 3.36
CA ASP A 100 -5.04 -1.73 4.49
C ASP A 100 -6.12 -0.65 4.37
N ARG A 101 -6.43 -0.20 3.16
CA ARG A 101 -7.40 0.85 2.88
C ARG A 101 -8.85 0.36 2.91
N GLU A 102 -9.10 -0.84 2.39
CA GLU A 102 -10.45 -1.36 2.21
C GLU A 102 -10.86 -2.35 3.30
N MET A 103 -9.90 -3.13 3.81
CA MET A 103 -10.15 -4.21 4.77
C MET A 103 -9.55 -3.95 6.15
N GLY A 104 -8.85 -2.82 6.33
CA GLY A 104 -8.22 -2.46 7.60
C GLY A 104 -7.05 -3.37 8.00
N HIS A 105 -6.41 -4.05 7.04
CA HIS A 105 -5.22 -4.85 7.29
C HIS A 105 -4.06 -3.96 7.76
N ASN A 106 -3.35 -4.38 8.79
CA ASN A 106 -2.25 -3.62 9.36
C ASN A 106 -0.87 -4.11 8.92
N SER A 107 -0.81 -5.17 8.14
CA SER A 107 0.40 -5.77 7.57
C SER A 107 0.04 -6.91 6.62
N LEU A 108 1.02 -7.42 5.90
CA LEU A 108 0.90 -8.62 5.04
C LEU A 108 0.41 -9.86 5.83
N HIS A 109 0.72 -9.97 7.14
CA HIS A 109 0.25 -11.06 7.98
C HIS A 109 -1.29 -11.16 7.97
N SER A 110 -2.00 -10.02 8.08
CA SER A 110 -3.47 -9.99 8.14
C SER A 110 -4.15 -10.62 6.91
N CYS A 111 -3.47 -10.65 5.76
CA CYS A 111 -3.98 -11.30 4.56
C CYS A 111 -4.14 -12.82 4.72
N PHE A 112 -3.42 -13.43 5.67
CA PHE A 112 -3.38 -14.87 5.89
C PHE A 112 -4.18 -15.34 7.12
N GLU A 113 -4.77 -14.41 7.86
CA GLU A 113 -5.69 -14.71 8.96
C GLU A 113 -7.06 -15.23 8.46
N GLY A 114 -7.40 -14.94 7.19
CA GLY A 114 -8.58 -15.40 6.48
C GLY A 114 -8.23 -15.91 5.08
N THR A 115 -9.24 -16.12 4.24
CA THR A 115 -9.07 -16.64 2.86
C THR A 115 -8.63 -15.58 1.86
N HIS A 116 -8.56 -14.29 2.25
CA HIS A 116 -8.22 -13.17 1.37
C HIS A 116 -6.89 -13.38 0.63
N GLY A 117 -5.85 -13.81 1.35
CA GLY A 117 -4.55 -14.06 0.76
C GLY A 117 -4.58 -15.10 -0.36
N ALA A 118 -5.47 -16.11 -0.29
CA ALA A 118 -5.59 -17.15 -1.33
C ALA A 118 -6.22 -16.61 -2.63
N ALA A 119 -7.00 -15.53 -2.54
CA ALA A 119 -7.61 -14.88 -3.71
C ALA A 119 -6.74 -13.76 -4.31
N CYS A 120 -5.58 -13.46 -3.71
CA CYS A 120 -4.73 -12.33 -4.10
C CYS A 120 -3.32 -12.79 -4.47
N ALA A 121 -2.97 -12.70 -5.74
CA ALA A 121 -1.63 -13.07 -6.22
C ALA A 121 -0.52 -12.18 -5.62
N THR A 122 -0.79 -10.90 -5.37
CA THR A 122 0.14 -9.97 -4.72
C THR A 122 0.51 -10.48 -3.32
N CYS A 123 -0.49 -10.73 -2.46
CA CYS A 123 -0.25 -11.24 -1.10
C CYS A 123 0.58 -12.53 -1.12
N MET A 124 0.24 -13.47 -2.02
CA MET A 124 0.95 -14.75 -2.12
C MET A 124 2.40 -14.58 -2.58
N LYS A 125 2.65 -13.74 -3.59
CA LYS A 125 4.00 -13.50 -4.09
C LYS A 125 4.87 -12.80 -3.04
N GLU A 126 4.33 -11.81 -2.33
CA GLU A 126 5.04 -11.11 -1.25
C GLU A 126 5.38 -12.06 -0.10
N ALA A 127 4.45 -12.93 0.31
CA ALA A 127 4.70 -13.90 1.36
C ALA A 127 5.73 -14.96 0.94
N ALA A 128 5.67 -15.46 -0.29
CA ALA A 128 6.65 -16.40 -0.82
C ALA A 128 8.05 -15.76 -0.94
N TYR A 129 8.11 -14.49 -1.37
CA TYR A 129 9.34 -13.71 -1.37
C TYR A 129 9.90 -13.56 0.05
N ALA A 130 9.08 -13.09 0.99
CA ALA A 130 9.48 -12.91 2.39
C ALA A 130 9.99 -14.21 3.01
N TYR A 131 9.34 -15.34 2.73
CA TYR A 131 9.78 -16.66 3.18
C TYR A 131 11.14 -17.04 2.61
N ALA A 132 11.32 -16.89 1.30
CA ALA A 132 12.58 -17.20 0.64
C ALA A 132 13.74 -16.33 1.17
N GLN A 133 13.50 -15.04 1.43
CA GLN A 133 14.51 -14.15 1.98
C GLN A 133 14.81 -14.44 3.46
N THR A 134 13.80 -14.85 4.23
CA THR A 134 13.98 -15.29 5.62
C THR A 134 14.89 -16.53 5.68
N LYS A 135 14.68 -17.50 4.78
CA LYS A 135 15.58 -18.69 4.67
C LYS A 135 17.03 -18.31 4.33
N LYS A 136 17.25 -17.18 3.67
CA LYS A 136 18.59 -16.62 3.38
C LYS A 136 19.15 -15.78 4.54
N GLY A 137 18.47 -15.74 5.69
CA GLY A 137 18.91 -14.99 6.87
C GLY A 137 18.72 -13.48 6.78
N ARG A 138 17.90 -12.98 5.85
CA ARG A 138 17.58 -11.55 5.75
C ARG A 138 16.74 -11.09 6.92
N THR A 139 17.02 -9.88 7.42
CA THR A 139 16.22 -9.26 8.47
C THR A 139 14.87 -8.77 7.90
N PRO A 140 13.82 -8.61 8.76
CA PRO A 140 12.55 -8.06 8.30
C PRO A 140 12.67 -6.71 7.59
N ALA A 141 13.56 -5.83 8.03
CA ALA A 141 13.82 -4.54 7.38
C ALA A 141 14.42 -4.68 5.96
N GLN A 142 15.35 -5.65 5.78
CA GLN A 142 15.92 -5.94 4.46
C GLN A 142 14.89 -6.56 3.51
N ILE A 143 14.01 -7.41 4.04
CA ILE A 143 12.91 -8.02 3.29
C ILE A 143 11.93 -6.94 2.84
N ARG A 144 11.53 -6.04 3.75
CA ARG A 144 10.66 -4.92 3.45
C ARG A 144 11.23 -4.03 2.34
N ALA A 145 12.49 -3.64 2.44
CA ALA A 145 13.15 -2.85 1.40
C ALA A 145 13.13 -3.56 0.02
N GLY A 146 13.19 -4.90 -0.03
CA GLY A 146 13.03 -5.65 -1.26
C GLY A 146 11.58 -5.66 -1.77
N ILE A 147 10.60 -5.75 -0.87
CA ILE A 147 9.18 -5.66 -1.21
C ILE A 147 8.86 -4.27 -1.79
N GLU A 148 9.34 -3.20 -1.16
CA GLU A 148 9.20 -1.81 -1.61
C GLU A 148 9.79 -1.59 -3.02
N ARG A 149 10.88 -2.28 -3.36
CA ARG A 149 11.45 -2.28 -4.72
C ARG A 149 10.75 -3.20 -5.71
N GLY A 150 9.69 -3.90 -5.30
CA GLY A 150 8.93 -4.80 -6.17
C GLY A 150 9.64 -6.12 -6.52
N GLU A 151 10.65 -6.55 -5.76
CA GLU A 151 11.40 -7.80 -6.04
C GLU A 151 10.52 -9.05 -6.00
N TRP A 152 9.38 -9.00 -5.31
CA TRP A 152 8.38 -10.07 -5.23
C TRP A 152 7.64 -10.30 -6.55
N THR A 153 7.61 -9.33 -7.45
CA THR A 153 6.84 -9.43 -8.72
C THR A 153 7.31 -10.57 -9.60
N SER A 154 8.60 -10.91 -9.52
CA SER A 154 9.23 -12.00 -10.26
C SER A 154 8.97 -13.40 -9.70
N ILE A 155 8.30 -13.50 -8.53
CA ILE A 155 7.99 -14.81 -7.92
C ILE A 155 7.03 -15.60 -8.80
N ASP A 156 7.44 -16.80 -9.17
CA ASP A 156 6.59 -17.82 -9.81
C ASP A 156 5.99 -18.70 -8.68
N LEU A 157 4.69 -18.54 -8.43
CA LEU A 157 4.01 -19.27 -7.36
C LEU A 157 3.98 -20.78 -7.56
N GLU A 158 3.95 -21.24 -8.81
CA GLU A 158 3.96 -22.69 -9.09
C GLU A 158 5.30 -23.33 -8.70
N LYS A 159 6.39 -22.58 -8.82
CA LYS A 159 7.75 -23.05 -8.49
C LYS A 159 8.18 -22.74 -7.07
N ALA A 160 7.45 -21.89 -6.36
CA ALA A 160 7.80 -21.53 -4.98
C ALA A 160 7.67 -22.77 -4.06
N THR A 161 8.73 -23.10 -3.30
CA THR A 161 8.80 -24.27 -2.44
C THR A 161 9.01 -23.91 -0.97
N LEU A 162 8.56 -24.78 -0.07
CA LEU A 162 8.75 -24.68 1.39
C LEU A 162 10.20 -24.87 1.82
#